data_e321a0b52a619641c282d1070b3a9fd0
#
_entry.id   e321a0b52a619641c282d1070b3a9fd0
#
_cell.length_a   1.000
_cell.length_b   1.000
_cell.length_c   1.000
_cell.angle_alpha   90.00
_cell.angle_beta   90.00
_cell.angle_gamma   90.00
#
_symmetry.space_group_name_H-M   'P 1'
#
loop_
_entity.id
_entity.type
_entity.pdbx_description
1 polymer ?
#
loop_
_entity_poly.entity_id
_entity_poly.type
_entity_poly.pdbx_seq_one_letter_code
_entity_poly.pdbx_strand_id
1 'polypeptide(L)'
;MPLIVFDVESNLFSKEIKSFSYSLQCLTMPEFSIIFTVSMSKTALKDTRISVLVDQNYVHAYVLYYFGIRFFEFSELTLGQVCKKCGLKVDQVIREMEDPSHLREADLPLMSYPIDLIIEYLKHSHFLFIKHKLPYIARLVESFKANHDDYRAVERDLKIVFPLFVEDFIQHIYEEEDTLFIFINSLERATKEKFIPTKLYYLLEKNSVQKFAMEHDVHDDEMRGIRTITKDYSLFANAPLHVKVLYNELKDFEKSLITHARIENEILFPKAMALENKVKQLFFEKVKFN
;
A
#
# COMPACT_ATOMS: atom_id res chain seq x y z
N MET A 1 -36.88 5.67 19.05
CA MET A 1 -35.73 6.48 19.49
C MET A 1 -35.43 7.46 18.38
N PRO A 2 -35.29 8.75 18.65
CA PRO A 2 -35.32 9.78 17.61
C PRO A 2 -34.01 9.83 16.82
N LEU A 3 -34.15 9.98 15.48
CA LEU A 3 -33.09 10.37 14.56
C LEU A 3 -32.57 11.76 14.97
N ILE A 4 -31.30 11.88 15.30
CA ILE A 4 -30.63 13.16 15.42
C ILE A 4 -30.05 13.49 14.05
N VAL A 5 -30.70 14.37 13.33
CA VAL A 5 -30.18 15.02 12.13
C VAL A 5 -29.34 16.19 12.62
N PHE A 6 -28.02 16.14 12.43
CA PHE A 6 -27.19 17.32 12.58
C PHE A 6 -27.12 18.05 11.25
N ASP A 7 -27.84 19.15 11.19
CA ASP A 7 -27.73 20.16 10.14
C ASP A 7 -26.52 21.04 10.53
N VAL A 8 -25.45 21.00 9.73
CA VAL A 8 -24.32 21.90 9.90
C VAL A 8 -24.36 22.93 8.79
N GLU A 9 -25.21 23.92 8.96
CA GLU A 9 -24.99 25.20 8.31
C GLU A 9 -24.15 26.09 9.22
N SER A 10 -22.90 26.30 8.89
CA SER A 10 -22.20 27.53 9.25
C SER A 10 -21.14 27.86 8.20
N ASN A 11 -21.43 28.94 7.50
CA ASN A 11 -20.58 29.73 6.63
C ASN A 11 -19.14 29.86 7.14
N LEU A 12 -18.21 29.40 6.31
CA LEU A 12 -16.90 29.99 5.97
C LEU A 12 -15.98 28.88 5.43
N PHE A 13 -16.20 28.51 4.22
CA PHE A 13 -15.24 27.98 3.25
C PHE A 13 -16.05 27.59 2.02
N SER A 14 -16.55 28.60 1.33
CA SER A 14 -17.26 28.44 0.08
C SER A 14 -16.25 28.17 -1.03
N LYS A 15 -16.27 26.99 -1.61
CA LYS A 15 -16.36 26.69 -3.05
C LYS A 15 -16.03 25.27 -3.48
N GLU A 16 -15.58 24.36 -2.60
CA GLU A 16 -15.20 22.99 -3.04
C GLU A 16 -15.93 21.80 -2.41
N ILE A 17 -16.97 22.04 -1.59
CA ILE A 17 -17.68 20.92 -0.90
C ILE A 17 -19.16 20.88 -1.33
N LYS A 18 -19.44 20.78 -2.63
CA LYS A 18 -20.83 20.65 -3.10
C LYS A 18 -21.16 19.28 -3.74
N SER A 19 -20.44 18.20 -3.46
CA SER A 19 -20.81 16.89 -4.03
C SER A 19 -20.67 15.68 -3.08
N PHE A 20 -20.71 15.88 -1.78
CA PHE A 20 -20.70 14.74 -0.84
C PHE A 20 -22.08 14.53 -0.22
N SER A 21 -22.72 13.39 -0.50
CA SER A 21 -23.86 12.93 0.27
C SER A 21 -23.40 11.86 1.26
N TYR A 22 -23.69 12.05 2.54
CA TYR A 22 -23.37 11.08 3.60
C TYR A 22 -24.59 10.19 3.85
N SER A 23 -24.43 8.88 3.76
CA SER A 23 -25.42 7.94 4.29
C SER A 23 -24.88 7.24 5.53
N LEU A 24 -25.57 7.38 6.64
CA LEU A 24 -25.26 6.71 7.90
C LEU A 24 -26.06 5.40 7.93
N GLN A 25 -25.39 4.24 7.84
CA GLN A 25 -26.01 2.96 8.18
C GLN A 25 -25.46 2.49 9.54
N CYS A 26 -26.34 2.46 10.53
CA CYS A 26 -26.03 1.98 11.86
C CYS A 26 -26.33 0.49 11.92
N LEU A 27 -25.30 -0.36 11.95
CA LEU A 27 -25.39 -1.79 12.27
C LEU A 27 -24.99 -1.98 13.73
N THR A 28 -25.92 -2.44 14.54
CA THR A 28 -25.71 -2.75 15.97
C THR A 28 -24.95 -4.06 16.12
N MET A 29 -23.67 -3.98 16.41
CA MET A 29 -22.83 -5.05 16.94
C MET A 29 -22.12 -4.57 18.23
N PRO A 30 -21.74 -5.44 19.18
CA PRO A 30 -21.34 -5.04 20.54
C PRO A 30 -19.91 -4.51 20.70
N GLU A 31 -19.27 -4.06 19.65
CA GLU A 31 -18.05 -3.24 19.71
C GLU A 31 -18.13 -2.15 18.63
N PHE A 32 -18.13 -0.90 19.05
CA PHE A 32 -18.34 0.26 18.22
C PHE A 32 -17.22 0.46 17.19
N SER A 33 -17.40 -0.08 15.98
CA SER A 33 -16.69 0.39 14.80
C SER A 33 -17.68 1.14 13.90
N ILE A 34 -17.62 2.48 13.93
CA ILE A 34 -18.36 3.31 12.99
C ILE A 34 -17.60 3.28 11.66
N ILE A 35 -18.07 2.47 10.72
CA ILE A 35 -17.56 2.46 9.34
C ILE A 35 -18.28 3.59 8.59
N PHE A 36 -17.56 4.69 8.32
CA PHE A 36 -18.02 5.73 7.40
C PHE A 36 -17.80 5.27 5.97
N THR A 37 -18.83 4.81 5.30
CA THR A 37 -18.79 4.57 3.86
C THR A 37 -19.14 5.89 3.14
N VAL A 38 -18.12 6.57 2.63
CA VAL A 38 -18.33 7.75 1.78
C VAL A 38 -18.60 7.25 0.37
N SER A 39 -19.86 7.31 -0.06
CA SER A 39 -20.21 7.06 -1.47
C SER A 39 -19.84 8.29 -2.30
N MET A 40 -18.78 8.19 -3.08
CA MET A 40 -18.39 9.25 -4.02
C MET A 40 -19.34 9.28 -5.22
N SER A 41 -19.69 10.48 -5.72
CA SER A 41 -20.47 10.57 -6.97
C SER A 41 -19.64 10.06 -8.16
N LYS A 42 -20.29 9.54 -9.21
CA LYS A 42 -19.61 9.04 -10.43
C LYS A 42 -18.68 10.08 -11.06
N THR A 43 -19.05 11.34 -11.00
CA THR A 43 -18.22 12.46 -11.48
C THR A 43 -16.96 12.61 -10.60
N ALA A 44 -17.07 12.43 -9.29
CA ALA A 44 -15.94 12.49 -8.38
C ALA A 44 -14.95 11.35 -8.63
N LEU A 45 -15.42 10.11 -8.83
CA LEU A 45 -14.54 8.97 -9.14
C LEU A 45 -13.75 9.17 -10.44
N LYS A 46 -14.40 9.69 -11.49
CA LYS A 46 -13.76 9.97 -12.78
C LYS A 46 -12.58 10.93 -12.65
N ASP A 47 -12.70 11.95 -11.81
CA ASP A 47 -11.71 13.01 -11.61
C ASP A 47 -10.73 12.71 -10.48
N THR A 48 -10.89 11.56 -9.81
CA THR A 48 -9.98 11.11 -8.75
C THR A 48 -8.75 10.44 -9.35
N ARG A 49 -7.57 10.70 -8.76
CA ARG A 49 -6.31 10.06 -9.18
C ARG A 49 -6.33 8.57 -8.87
N ILE A 50 -5.67 7.79 -9.70
CA ILE A 50 -5.56 6.33 -9.52
C ILE A 50 -4.96 5.99 -8.15
N SER A 51 -3.89 6.68 -7.73
CA SER A 51 -3.29 6.49 -6.40
C SER A 51 -4.30 6.63 -5.26
N VAL A 52 -5.13 7.67 -5.31
CA VAL A 52 -6.15 7.93 -4.29
C VAL A 52 -7.25 6.86 -4.30
N LEU A 53 -7.68 6.42 -5.50
CA LEU A 53 -8.70 5.37 -5.64
C LEU A 53 -8.24 4.05 -5.01
N VAL A 54 -6.99 3.66 -5.26
CA VAL A 54 -6.41 2.41 -4.74
C VAL A 54 -6.15 2.51 -3.23
N ASP A 55 -5.66 3.67 -2.75
CA ASP A 55 -5.42 3.92 -1.33
C ASP A 55 -6.72 3.90 -0.49
N GLN A 56 -7.80 4.42 -1.05
CA GLN A 56 -9.12 4.41 -0.38
C GLN A 56 -9.76 3.02 -0.33
N ASN A 57 -9.56 2.21 -1.37
CA ASN A 57 -10.15 0.89 -1.46
C ASN A 57 -9.33 0.00 -2.41
N TYR A 58 -8.64 -1.00 -1.87
CA TYR A 58 -7.83 -1.95 -2.64
C TYR A 58 -8.63 -2.77 -3.67
N VAL A 59 -9.95 -2.91 -3.52
CA VAL A 59 -10.82 -3.51 -4.53
C VAL A 59 -10.75 -2.75 -5.86
N HIS A 60 -10.50 -1.45 -5.81
CA HIS A 60 -10.28 -0.66 -7.02
C HIS A 60 -9.03 -1.10 -7.78
N ALA A 61 -7.96 -1.54 -7.09
CA ALA A 61 -6.77 -2.11 -7.74
C ALA A 61 -7.12 -3.37 -8.54
N TYR A 62 -7.93 -4.26 -7.96
CA TYR A 62 -8.42 -5.46 -8.62
C TYR A 62 -9.22 -5.12 -9.89
N VAL A 63 -10.19 -4.21 -9.80
CA VAL A 63 -10.98 -3.79 -10.96
C VAL A 63 -10.09 -3.19 -12.04
N LEU A 64 -9.20 -2.25 -11.71
CA LEU A 64 -8.27 -1.64 -12.65
C LEU A 64 -7.39 -2.69 -13.36
N TYR A 65 -6.89 -3.67 -12.61
CA TYR A 65 -6.10 -4.77 -13.16
C TYR A 65 -6.87 -5.57 -14.22
N TYR A 66 -8.12 -5.96 -13.95
CA TYR A 66 -8.94 -6.72 -14.90
C TYR A 66 -9.34 -5.92 -16.15
N PHE A 67 -9.36 -4.59 -16.07
CA PHE A 67 -9.47 -3.73 -17.24
C PHE A 67 -8.12 -3.51 -17.97
N GLY A 68 -7.04 -4.18 -17.55
CA GLY A 68 -5.71 -4.04 -18.13
C GLY A 68 -5.03 -2.71 -17.80
N ILE A 69 -5.51 -2.02 -16.77
CA ILE A 69 -4.90 -0.78 -16.28
C ILE A 69 -3.82 -1.12 -15.26
N ARG A 70 -2.57 -0.88 -15.61
CA ARG A 70 -1.44 -0.95 -14.68
C ARG A 70 -1.45 0.28 -13.79
N PHE A 71 -2.19 0.21 -12.71
CA PHE A 71 -2.49 1.35 -11.84
C PHE A 71 -1.24 2.01 -11.26
N PHE A 72 -0.16 1.26 -11.03
CA PHE A 72 1.11 1.81 -10.58
C PHE A 72 1.73 2.78 -11.62
N GLU A 73 1.71 2.44 -12.91
CA GLU A 73 2.24 3.29 -13.98
C GLU A 73 1.45 4.59 -14.16
N PHE A 74 0.22 4.64 -13.68
CA PHE A 74 -0.70 5.76 -13.86
C PHE A 74 -1.10 6.47 -12.56
N SER A 75 -0.35 6.28 -11.49
CA SER A 75 -0.67 6.73 -10.12
C SER A 75 -1.11 8.20 -10.04
N GLU A 76 -0.47 9.09 -10.79
CA GLU A 76 -0.75 10.54 -10.77
C GLU A 76 -1.87 10.99 -11.73
N LEU A 77 -2.36 10.11 -12.60
CA LEU A 77 -3.42 10.43 -13.53
C LEU A 77 -4.79 10.16 -12.92
N THR A 78 -5.81 10.90 -13.38
CA THR A 78 -7.19 10.61 -12.99
C THR A 78 -7.73 9.39 -13.74
N LEU A 79 -8.74 8.72 -13.16
CA LEU A 79 -9.40 7.57 -13.80
C LEU A 79 -9.87 7.90 -15.21
N GLY A 80 -10.45 9.08 -15.41
CA GLY A 80 -10.91 9.52 -16.74
C GLY A 80 -9.77 9.67 -17.76
N GLN A 81 -8.61 10.19 -17.32
CA GLN A 81 -7.44 10.32 -18.17
C GLN A 81 -6.87 8.95 -18.56
N VAL A 82 -6.80 8.02 -17.61
CA VAL A 82 -6.28 6.68 -17.85
C VAL A 82 -7.22 5.89 -18.76
N CYS A 83 -8.52 5.91 -18.50
CA CYS A 83 -9.50 5.25 -19.37
C CYS A 83 -9.41 5.78 -20.81
N LYS A 84 -9.27 7.09 -21.00
CA LYS A 84 -9.05 7.68 -22.34
C LYS A 84 -7.75 7.17 -23.00
N LYS A 85 -6.66 7.06 -22.26
CA LYS A 85 -5.39 6.51 -22.78
C LYS A 85 -5.50 5.04 -23.17
N CYS A 86 -6.22 4.24 -22.38
CA CYS A 86 -6.40 2.81 -22.61
C CYS A 86 -7.57 2.47 -23.55
N GLY A 87 -8.29 3.48 -24.08
CA GLY A 87 -9.44 3.26 -24.96
C GLY A 87 -10.66 2.66 -24.25
N LEU A 88 -10.78 2.83 -22.94
CA LEU A 88 -11.83 2.27 -22.10
C LEU A 88 -12.96 3.28 -21.87
N LYS A 89 -14.18 2.78 -21.70
CA LYS A 89 -15.33 3.59 -21.27
C LYS A 89 -15.29 3.76 -19.76
N VAL A 90 -15.02 4.96 -19.29
CA VAL A 90 -14.88 5.27 -17.85
C VAL A 90 -16.11 4.87 -17.03
N ASP A 91 -17.34 5.04 -17.60
CA ASP A 91 -18.58 4.65 -16.91
C ASP A 91 -18.71 3.13 -16.70
N GLN A 92 -18.05 2.33 -17.54
CA GLN A 92 -18.01 0.88 -17.37
C GLN A 92 -17.08 0.53 -16.21
N VAL A 93 -15.88 1.12 -16.16
CA VAL A 93 -14.94 0.90 -15.07
C VAL A 93 -15.51 1.34 -13.72
N ILE A 94 -16.19 2.51 -13.69
CA ILE A 94 -16.85 3.02 -12.48
C ILE A 94 -17.96 2.06 -12.01
N ARG A 95 -18.76 1.52 -12.91
CA ARG A 95 -19.81 0.55 -12.53
C ARG A 95 -19.25 -0.68 -11.86
N GLU A 96 -18.13 -1.22 -12.39
CA GLU A 96 -17.47 -2.36 -11.78
C GLU A 96 -16.86 -2.00 -10.42
N MET A 97 -16.30 -0.80 -10.24
CA MET A 97 -15.81 -0.33 -8.95
C MET A 97 -16.89 -0.15 -7.90
N GLU A 98 -18.11 0.18 -8.33
CA GLU A 98 -19.29 0.38 -7.46
C GLU A 98 -20.09 -0.92 -7.24
N ASP A 99 -19.74 -2.03 -7.90
CA ASP A 99 -20.46 -3.29 -7.78
C ASP A 99 -20.30 -3.89 -6.37
N PRO A 100 -21.41 -4.07 -5.61
CA PRO A 100 -21.34 -4.64 -4.27
C PRO A 100 -20.82 -6.09 -4.23
N SER A 101 -20.84 -6.82 -5.35
CA SER A 101 -20.28 -8.18 -5.42
C SER A 101 -18.77 -8.18 -5.15
N HIS A 102 -18.05 -7.16 -5.63
CA HIS A 102 -16.63 -7.00 -5.37
C HIS A 102 -16.32 -6.66 -3.90
N LEU A 103 -17.24 -6.02 -3.19
CA LEU A 103 -17.12 -5.79 -1.73
C LEU A 103 -17.23 -7.09 -0.93
N ARG A 104 -17.95 -8.10 -1.44
CA ARG A 104 -17.99 -9.44 -0.85
C ARG A 104 -16.76 -10.26 -1.20
N GLU A 105 -16.15 -10.00 -2.35
CA GLU A 105 -14.85 -10.56 -2.74
C GLU A 105 -13.68 -9.97 -1.93
N ALA A 106 -13.88 -8.83 -1.26
CA ALA A 106 -12.90 -8.26 -0.33
C ALA A 106 -12.59 -9.18 0.86
N ASP A 107 -13.48 -10.12 1.18
CA ASP A 107 -13.25 -11.22 2.13
C ASP A 107 -12.57 -12.44 1.46
N LEU A 108 -12.37 -12.42 0.12
CA LEU A 108 -11.57 -13.44 -0.54
C LEU A 108 -10.13 -13.33 -0.03
N PRO A 109 -9.55 -14.45 0.41
CA PRO A 109 -8.16 -14.40 0.85
C PRO A 109 -7.30 -13.88 -0.30
N LEU A 110 -6.49 -12.85 -0.04
CA LEU A 110 -5.53 -12.27 -1.01
C LEU A 110 -4.68 -13.35 -1.70
N MET A 111 -4.60 -14.54 -1.07
CA MET A 111 -4.03 -15.75 -1.66
C MET A 111 -4.68 -16.19 -2.98
N SER A 112 -5.93 -15.81 -3.28
CA SER A 112 -6.59 -16.15 -4.55
C SER A 112 -6.16 -15.25 -5.72
N TYR A 113 -5.61 -14.07 -5.43
CA TYR A 113 -5.21 -13.12 -6.47
C TYR A 113 -3.96 -13.56 -7.24
N PRO A 114 -3.83 -13.21 -8.52
CA PRO A 114 -2.61 -13.43 -9.30
C PRO A 114 -1.39 -12.77 -8.64
N ILE A 115 -0.22 -13.39 -8.77
CA ILE A 115 1.00 -12.89 -8.10
C ILE A 115 1.46 -11.54 -8.67
N ASP A 116 1.25 -11.30 -9.95
CA ASP A 116 1.55 -10.03 -10.61
C ASP A 116 0.67 -8.88 -10.10
N LEU A 117 -0.59 -9.13 -9.74
CA LEU A 117 -1.45 -8.15 -9.09
C LEU A 117 -0.94 -7.79 -7.69
N ILE A 118 -0.46 -8.79 -6.93
CA ILE A 118 0.11 -8.56 -5.60
C ILE A 118 1.36 -7.69 -5.71
N ILE A 119 2.24 -7.98 -6.65
CA ILE A 119 3.44 -7.17 -6.92
C ILE A 119 3.06 -5.73 -7.32
N GLU A 120 2.07 -5.54 -8.18
CA GLU A 120 1.60 -4.18 -8.54
C GLU A 120 1.07 -3.42 -7.33
N TYR A 121 0.36 -4.10 -6.41
CA TYR A 121 -0.12 -3.49 -5.18
C TYR A 121 1.03 -3.07 -4.24
N LEU A 122 2.04 -3.92 -4.06
CA LEU A 122 3.22 -3.62 -3.25
C LEU A 122 4.02 -2.44 -3.85
N LYS A 123 4.24 -2.43 -5.16
CA LYS A 123 4.85 -1.29 -5.86
C LYS A 123 4.07 0.02 -5.69
N HIS A 124 2.73 -0.07 -5.69
CA HIS A 124 1.90 1.09 -5.40
C HIS A 124 2.11 1.59 -3.97
N SER A 125 2.20 0.70 -2.99
CA SER A 125 2.52 1.06 -1.61
C SER A 125 3.90 1.74 -1.50
N HIS A 126 4.93 1.20 -2.17
CA HIS A 126 6.26 1.80 -2.26
C HIS A 126 6.21 3.23 -2.82
N PHE A 127 5.47 3.42 -3.90
CA PHE A 127 5.27 4.74 -4.49
C PHE A 127 4.66 5.72 -3.49
N LEU A 128 3.61 5.32 -2.76
CA LEU A 128 2.97 6.14 -1.74
C LEU A 128 3.93 6.47 -0.60
N PHE A 129 4.74 5.51 -0.15
CA PHE A 129 5.73 5.72 0.89
C PHE A 129 6.78 6.75 0.45
N ILE A 130 7.41 6.53 -0.71
CA ILE A 130 8.52 7.37 -1.20
C ILE A 130 8.05 8.76 -1.61
N LYS A 131 6.90 8.87 -2.28
CA LYS A 131 6.47 10.14 -2.89
C LYS A 131 5.60 11.00 -1.98
N HIS A 132 4.90 10.38 -1.02
CA HIS A 132 3.93 11.10 -0.22
C HIS A 132 4.22 11.03 1.28
N LYS A 133 4.31 9.84 1.85
CA LYS A 133 4.41 9.67 3.31
C LYS A 133 5.76 10.14 3.86
N LEU A 134 6.85 9.57 3.39
CA LEU A 134 8.20 9.90 3.89
C LEU A 134 8.57 11.37 3.71
N PRO A 135 8.34 12.04 2.55
CA PRO A 135 8.65 13.46 2.41
C PRO A 135 7.84 14.35 3.34
N TYR A 136 6.58 13.98 3.61
CA TYR A 136 5.74 14.73 4.54
C TYR A 136 6.23 14.59 5.98
N ILE A 137 6.48 13.36 6.45
CA ILE A 137 7.00 13.10 7.78
C ILE A 137 8.38 13.75 7.96
N ALA A 138 9.26 13.67 6.95
CA ALA A 138 10.57 14.31 6.99
C ALA A 138 10.47 15.82 7.25
N ARG A 139 9.53 16.51 6.59
CA ARG A 139 9.28 17.94 6.84
C ARG A 139 8.76 18.20 8.26
N LEU A 140 7.91 17.32 8.79
CA LEU A 140 7.44 17.42 10.17
C LEU A 140 8.59 17.25 11.16
N VAL A 141 9.48 16.29 10.93
CA VAL A 141 10.69 16.06 11.76
C VAL A 141 11.65 17.24 11.65
N GLU A 142 11.95 17.73 10.45
CA GLU A 142 12.84 18.86 10.23
C GLU A 142 12.33 20.14 10.93
N SER A 143 11.03 20.43 10.76
CA SER A 143 10.40 21.62 11.35
C SER A 143 10.07 21.47 12.84
N PHE A 144 10.29 20.28 13.40
CA PHE A 144 10.02 20.02 14.82
C PHE A 144 10.92 20.88 15.71
N LYS A 145 10.29 21.68 16.59
CA LYS A 145 10.96 22.50 17.62
C LYS A 145 10.29 22.22 18.94
N ALA A 146 11.07 21.65 19.86
CA ALA A 146 10.62 21.36 21.21
C ALA A 146 10.65 22.64 22.06
N ASN A 147 9.50 23.23 22.30
CA ASN A 147 9.35 24.36 23.22
C ASN A 147 9.27 23.91 24.69
N HIS A 148 9.19 22.61 24.94
CA HIS A 148 9.14 22.00 26.27
C HIS A 148 10.30 21.03 26.45
N ASP A 149 10.88 20.98 27.65
CA ASP A 149 12.01 20.11 27.98
C ASP A 149 11.70 18.63 27.76
N ASP A 150 10.43 18.23 27.94
CA ASP A 150 9.94 16.87 27.75
C ASP A 150 10.19 16.31 26.33
N TYR A 151 10.28 17.15 25.32
CA TYR A 151 10.44 16.77 23.92
C TYR A 151 11.82 17.10 23.32
N ARG A 152 12.73 17.75 24.06
CA ARG A 152 14.05 18.14 23.52
C ARG A 152 14.90 16.93 23.10
N ALA A 153 14.89 15.88 23.90
CA ALA A 153 15.58 14.65 23.54
C ALA A 153 14.97 14.00 22.29
N VAL A 154 13.65 13.94 22.23
CA VAL A 154 12.92 13.40 21.08
C VAL A 154 13.20 14.18 19.80
N GLU A 155 13.19 15.54 19.87
CA GLU A 155 13.53 16.39 18.73
C GLU A 155 14.91 16.06 18.18
N ARG A 156 15.92 16.06 19.07
CA ARG A 156 17.31 15.80 18.68
C ARG A 156 17.47 14.42 18.06
N ASP A 157 16.91 13.41 18.72
CA ASP A 157 17.11 12.01 18.33
C ASP A 157 16.34 11.66 17.06
N LEU A 158 15.12 12.18 16.87
CA LEU A 158 14.37 12.01 15.61
C LEU A 158 15.05 12.70 14.42
N LYS A 159 15.63 13.89 14.61
CA LYS A 159 16.36 14.58 13.53
C LYS A 159 17.61 13.84 13.06
N ILE A 160 18.16 12.96 13.89
CA ILE A 160 19.30 12.11 13.54
C ILE A 160 18.83 10.78 12.95
N VAL A 161 17.89 10.12 13.62
CA VAL A 161 17.50 8.73 13.30
C VAL A 161 16.56 8.66 12.10
N PHE A 162 15.63 9.60 11.96
CA PHE A 162 14.64 9.52 10.90
C PHE A 162 15.23 9.62 9.48
N PRO A 163 16.20 10.50 9.17
CA PRO A 163 16.87 10.48 7.85
C PRO A 163 17.59 9.16 7.54
N LEU A 164 18.27 8.56 8.53
CA LEU A 164 18.93 7.26 8.35
C LEU A 164 17.91 6.15 8.08
N PHE A 165 16.83 6.13 8.84
CA PHE A 165 15.71 5.22 8.57
C PHE A 165 15.17 5.38 7.14
N VAL A 166 14.98 6.62 6.66
CA VAL A 166 14.48 6.88 5.30
C VAL A 166 15.45 6.35 4.25
N GLU A 167 16.75 6.52 4.43
CA GLU A 167 17.78 6.04 3.51
C GLU A 167 17.77 4.50 3.44
N ASP A 168 17.80 3.83 4.59
CA ASP A 168 17.77 2.36 4.69
C ASP A 168 16.48 1.79 4.09
N PHE A 169 15.34 2.39 4.40
CA PHE A 169 14.05 1.95 3.90
C PHE A 169 13.90 2.12 2.38
N ILE A 170 14.39 3.22 1.80
CA ILE A 170 14.39 3.41 0.35
C ILE A 170 15.31 2.39 -0.34
N GLN A 171 16.47 2.09 0.26
CA GLN A 171 17.36 1.06 -0.26
C GLN A 171 16.69 -0.32 -0.26
N HIS A 172 16.02 -0.68 0.83
CA HIS A 172 15.24 -1.90 0.95
C HIS A 172 14.18 -2.03 -0.16
N ILE A 173 13.37 -0.99 -0.39
CA ILE A 173 12.38 -0.95 -1.49
C ILE A 173 13.04 -1.20 -2.85
N TYR A 174 14.18 -0.58 -3.15
CA TYR A 174 14.86 -0.78 -4.42
C TYR A 174 15.40 -2.22 -4.56
N GLU A 175 15.89 -2.80 -3.47
CA GLU A 175 16.33 -4.21 -3.48
C GLU A 175 15.18 -5.16 -3.79
N GLU A 176 14.01 -4.93 -3.25
CA GLU A 176 12.81 -5.71 -3.58
C GLU A 176 12.38 -5.53 -5.03
N GLU A 177 12.26 -4.31 -5.51
CA GLU A 177 11.78 -4.03 -6.87
C GLU A 177 12.76 -4.53 -7.94
N ASP A 178 14.06 -4.32 -7.74
CA ASP A 178 15.10 -4.61 -8.73
C ASP A 178 15.59 -6.06 -8.67
N THR A 179 15.32 -6.78 -7.59
CA THR A 179 15.77 -8.18 -7.45
C THR A 179 14.61 -9.15 -7.27
N LEU A 180 13.88 -9.07 -6.16
CA LEU A 180 12.81 -10.01 -5.80
C LEU A 180 11.68 -10.00 -6.83
N PHE A 181 11.10 -8.85 -7.13
CA PHE A 181 9.96 -8.76 -8.04
C PHE A 181 10.35 -9.11 -9.47
N ILE A 182 11.56 -8.75 -9.92
CA ILE A 182 12.09 -9.18 -11.22
C ILE A 182 12.26 -10.69 -11.26
N PHE A 183 12.78 -11.29 -10.19
CA PHE A 183 12.94 -12.73 -10.08
C PHE A 183 11.59 -13.45 -10.16
N ILE A 184 10.60 -13.05 -9.37
CA ILE A 184 9.25 -13.63 -9.36
C ILE A 184 8.59 -13.52 -10.76
N ASN A 185 8.67 -12.35 -11.40
CA ASN A 185 8.15 -12.15 -12.75
C ASN A 185 8.84 -13.06 -13.77
N SER A 186 10.14 -13.32 -13.59
CA SER A 186 10.89 -14.25 -14.47
C SER A 186 10.45 -15.69 -14.26
N LEU A 187 10.17 -16.11 -13.02
CA LEU A 187 9.60 -17.42 -12.72
C LEU A 187 8.20 -17.58 -13.34
N GLU A 188 7.36 -16.56 -13.24
CA GLU A 188 6.01 -16.59 -13.82
C GLU A 188 6.06 -16.75 -15.36
N ARG A 189 6.91 -16.00 -16.05
CA ARG A 189 7.14 -16.14 -17.49
C ARG A 189 7.61 -17.54 -17.85
N ALA A 190 8.51 -18.14 -17.05
CA ALA A 190 9.00 -19.49 -17.30
C ALA A 190 7.89 -20.57 -17.22
N THR A 191 6.77 -20.30 -16.53
CA THR A 191 5.61 -21.22 -16.54
C THR A 191 4.69 -21.04 -17.74
N LYS A 192 4.69 -19.86 -18.37
CA LYS A 192 3.76 -19.49 -19.45
C LYS A 192 4.41 -19.63 -20.84
N GLU A 193 5.72 -19.45 -20.93
CA GLU A 193 6.45 -19.36 -22.19
C GLU A 193 7.55 -20.42 -22.29
N LYS A 194 8.04 -20.66 -23.55
CA LYS A 194 9.23 -21.49 -23.75
C LYS A 194 10.46 -20.76 -23.18
N PHE A 195 11.13 -21.37 -22.24
CA PHE A 195 12.35 -20.84 -21.64
C PHE A 195 13.62 -21.50 -22.21
N ILE A 196 14.73 -20.78 -22.13
CA ILE A 196 16.06 -21.28 -22.44
C ILE A 196 16.61 -21.93 -21.15
N PRO A 197 16.87 -23.27 -21.13
CA PRO A 197 17.27 -23.98 -19.92
C PRO A 197 18.48 -23.36 -19.21
N THR A 198 19.52 -23.00 -19.97
CA THR A 198 20.74 -22.39 -19.40
C THR A 198 20.45 -21.07 -18.67
N LYS A 199 19.62 -20.20 -19.26
CA LYS A 199 19.26 -18.92 -18.61
C LYS A 199 18.45 -19.15 -17.34
N LEU A 200 17.51 -20.09 -17.37
CA LEU A 200 16.69 -20.42 -16.21
C LEU A 200 17.54 -21.05 -15.08
N TYR A 201 18.50 -21.90 -15.43
CA TYR A 201 19.46 -22.47 -14.48
C TYR A 201 20.20 -21.37 -13.70
N TYR A 202 20.83 -20.43 -14.42
CA TYR A 202 21.55 -19.33 -13.76
C TYR A 202 20.63 -18.43 -12.93
N LEU A 203 19.39 -18.23 -13.35
CA LEU A 203 18.41 -17.46 -12.60
C LEU A 203 18.08 -18.12 -11.26
N LEU A 204 17.82 -19.44 -11.27
CA LEU A 204 17.51 -20.25 -10.08
C LEU A 204 18.71 -20.47 -9.16
N GLU A 205 19.93 -20.46 -9.71
CA GLU A 205 21.16 -20.61 -8.92
C GLU A 205 21.50 -19.32 -8.14
N LYS A 206 21.27 -18.16 -8.77
CA LYS A 206 21.59 -16.86 -8.17
C LYS A 206 20.56 -16.39 -7.18
N ASN A 207 19.31 -16.78 -7.33
CA ASN A 207 18.19 -16.23 -6.57
C ASN A 207 17.39 -17.37 -5.92
N SER A 208 16.86 -17.09 -4.75
CA SER A 208 15.95 -17.97 -4.02
C SER A 208 14.95 -17.14 -3.26
N VAL A 209 13.66 -17.44 -3.45
CA VAL A 209 12.58 -16.78 -2.69
C VAL A 209 12.75 -17.04 -1.20
N GLN A 210 13.17 -18.25 -0.81
CA GLN A 210 13.42 -18.57 0.60
C GLN A 210 14.51 -17.68 1.21
N LYS A 211 15.58 -17.40 0.45
CA LYS A 211 16.65 -16.52 0.93
C LYS A 211 16.13 -15.10 1.15
N PHE A 212 15.38 -14.55 0.19
CA PHE A 212 14.75 -13.25 0.32
C PHE A 212 13.82 -13.19 1.53
N ALA A 213 12.95 -14.20 1.72
CA ALA A 213 12.04 -14.25 2.86
C ALA A 213 12.79 -14.29 4.21
N MET A 214 13.92 -15.00 4.30
CA MET A 214 14.73 -15.04 5.53
C MET A 214 15.44 -13.72 5.81
N GLU A 215 15.92 -13.03 4.78
CA GLU A 215 16.55 -11.72 4.90
C GLU A 215 15.52 -10.66 5.30
N HIS A 216 14.31 -10.74 4.76
CA HIS A 216 13.19 -9.86 5.07
C HIS A 216 12.74 -10.00 6.54
N ASP A 217 12.65 -11.21 7.06
CA ASP A 217 12.23 -11.50 8.45
C ASP A 217 13.16 -10.85 9.51
N VAL A 218 14.42 -10.58 9.15
CA VAL A 218 15.38 -9.90 10.02
C VAL A 218 15.11 -8.39 10.13
N HIS A 219 14.42 -7.81 9.14
CA HIS A 219 14.12 -6.38 9.05
C HIS A 219 12.69 -6.02 9.48
N ASP A 220 11.90 -6.96 9.99
CA ASP A 220 10.46 -6.83 10.27
C ASP A 220 10.07 -5.69 11.25
N ASP A 221 11.01 -5.05 11.93
CA ASP A 221 10.74 -3.96 12.89
C ASP A 221 11.55 -2.70 12.63
N GLU A 222 11.47 -2.19 11.40
CA GLU A 222 12.19 -0.98 10.95
C GLU A 222 11.85 0.26 11.79
N MET A 223 10.63 0.35 12.32
CA MET A 223 10.17 1.49 13.14
C MET A 223 10.57 1.39 14.62
N ARG A 224 11.24 0.32 15.06
CA ARG A 224 11.60 0.08 16.47
C ARG A 224 12.38 1.23 17.08
N GLY A 225 13.38 1.77 16.36
CA GLY A 225 14.18 2.91 16.81
C GLY A 225 13.31 4.16 17.05
N ILE A 226 12.42 4.46 16.09
CA ILE A 226 11.51 5.59 16.15
C ILE A 226 10.48 5.41 17.27
N ARG A 227 9.92 4.21 17.46
CA ARG A 227 9.04 3.90 18.59
C ARG A 227 9.75 4.10 19.94
N THR A 228 10.97 3.64 20.06
CA THR A 228 11.76 3.80 21.29
C THR A 228 11.98 5.27 21.62
N ILE A 229 12.39 6.10 20.64
CA ILE A 229 12.61 7.54 20.80
C ILE A 229 11.30 8.24 21.20
N THR A 230 10.19 7.89 20.60
CA THR A 230 8.88 8.50 20.82
C THR A 230 8.12 7.90 22.01
N LYS A 231 8.67 6.88 22.68
CA LYS A 231 8.02 6.11 23.76
C LYS A 231 6.64 5.59 23.31
N ASP A 232 6.64 4.85 22.21
CA ASP A 232 5.42 4.35 21.57
C ASP A 232 4.41 5.45 21.22
N TYR A 233 4.93 6.59 20.71
CA TYR A 233 4.13 7.77 20.34
C TYR A 233 3.31 8.35 21.51
N SER A 234 3.81 8.20 22.73
CA SER A 234 3.13 8.66 23.94
C SER A 234 3.14 10.18 24.04
N LEU A 235 1.96 10.76 24.25
CA LEU A 235 1.77 12.20 24.37
C LEU A 235 1.65 12.62 25.84
N PHE A 236 2.38 13.66 26.23
CA PHE A 236 2.15 14.34 27.51
C PHE A 236 0.83 15.13 27.45
N ALA A 237 0.23 15.40 28.61
CA ALA A 237 -1.08 16.05 28.72
C ALA A 237 -1.21 17.37 27.92
N ASN A 238 -0.13 18.16 27.87
CA ASN A 238 -0.08 19.45 27.16
C ASN A 238 0.77 19.37 25.88
N ALA A 239 0.77 18.22 25.17
CA ALA A 239 1.54 18.06 23.96
C ALA A 239 1.18 19.13 22.90
N PRO A 240 2.18 19.83 22.33
CA PRO A 240 1.96 20.79 21.25
C PRO A 240 1.30 20.12 20.03
N LEU A 241 0.51 20.90 19.27
CA LEU A 241 -0.19 20.38 18.09
C LEU A 241 0.77 19.73 17.08
N HIS A 242 1.95 20.33 16.88
CA HIS A 242 2.96 19.77 15.97
C HIS A 242 3.39 18.35 16.38
N VAL A 243 3.61 18.11 17.68
CA VAL A 243 3.97 16.77 18.19
C VAL A 243 2.83 15.78 17.96
N LYS A 244 1.58 16.21 18.22
CA LYS A 244 0.40 15.36 17.99
C LYS A 244 0.29 14.94 16.51
N VAL A 245 0.49 15.88 15.59
CA VAL A 245 0.47 15.60 14.15
C VAL A 245 1.60 14.67 13.76
N LEU A 246 2.85 14.98 14.18
CA LEU A 246 4.01 14.13 13.89
C LEU A 246 3.84 12.69 14.38
N TYR A 247 3.39 12.52 15.64
CA TYR A 247 3.21 11.18 16.20
C TYR A 247 2.07 10.41 15.53
N ASN A 248 0.99 11.07 15.15
CA ASN A 248 -0.08 10.43 14.37
C ASN A 248 0.42 9.97 13.00
N GLU A 249 1.17 10.82 12.29
CA GLU A 249 1.71 10.45 10.97
C GLU A 249 2.72 9.31 11.05
N LEU A 250 3.60 9.30 12.07
CA LEU A 250 4.52 8.19 12.30
C LEU A 250 3.77 6.89 12.60
N LYS A 251 2.74 6.95 13.44
CA LYS A 251 1.91 5.79 13.79
C LYS A 251 1.12 5.26 12.61
N ASP A 252 0.54 6.14 11.79
CA ASP A 252 -0.20 5.75 10.59
C ASP A 252 0.72 5.17 9.51
N PHE A 253 1.94 5.71 9.40
CA PHE A 253 2.97 5.17 8.52
C PHE A 253 3.38 3.76 8.97
N GLU A 254 3.69 3.56 10.25
CA GLU A 254 4.02 2.25 10.81
C GLU A 254 2.91 1.22 10.58
N LYS A 255 1.65 1.61 10.79
CA LYS A 255 0.51 0.73 10.49
C LYS A 255 0.47 0.31 9.02
N SER A 256 0.82 1.22 8.12
CA SER A 256 0.90 0.94 6.68
C SER A 256 2.05 -0.02 6.35
N LEU A 257 3.21 0.13 7.01
CA LEU A 257 4.36 -0.79 6.89
C LEU A 257 4.01 -2.20 7.39
N ILE A 258 3.37 -2.31 8.55
CA ILE A 258 2.93 -3.61 9.09
C ILE A 258 1.97 -4.31 8.11
N THR A 259 1.05 -3.57 7.50
CA THR A 259 0.14 -4.14 6.50
C THR A 259 0.90 -4.59 5.24
N HIS A 260 1.87 -3.82 4.80
CA HIS A 260 2.73 -4.11 3.66
C HIS A 260 3.54 -5.40 3.91
N ALA A 261 4.32 -5.44 4.99
CA ALA A 261 5.11 -6.61 5.38
C ALA A 261 4.27 -7.88 5.55
N ARG A 262 3.04 -7.73 6.08
CA ARG A 262 2.11 -8.85 6.20
C ARG A 262 1.69 -9.41 4.83
N ILE A 263 1.46 -8.56 3.82
CA ILE A 263 1.15 -9.02 2.46
C ILE A 263 2.34 -9.76 1.86
N GLU A 264 3.54 -9.32 2.11
CA GLU A 264 4.75 -10.01 1.65
C GLU A 264 4.93 -11.34 2.34
N ASN A 265 4.92 -11.36 3.66
CA ASN A 265 5.19 -12.56 4.45
C ASN A 265 4.10 -13.64 4.32
N GLU A 266 2.83 -13.24 4.40
CA GLU A 266 1.71 -14.19 4.41
C GLU A 266 1.21 -14.56 3.00
N ILE A 267 1.51 -13.74 1.96
CA ILE A 267 0.92 -13.92 0.64
C ILE A 267 1.99 -14.03 -0.46
N LEU A 268 2.84 -13.00 -0.63
CA LEU A 268 3.80 -12.97 -1.73
C LEU A 268 4.81 -14.11 -1.63
N PHE A 269 5.51 -14.24 -0.50
CA PHE A 269 6.55 -15.26 -0.33
C PHE A 269 6.00 -16.68 -0.47
N PRO A 270 4.88 -17.10 0.18
CA PRO A 270 4.33 -18.44 -0.04
C PRO A 270 3.97 -18.72 -1.49
N LYS A 271 3.36 -17.77 -2.21
CA LYS A 271 3.03 -17.92 -3.63
C LYS A 271 4.29 -18.02 -4.50
N ALA A 272 5.27 -17.17 -4.24
CA ALA A 272 6.52 -17.15 -4.97
C ALA A 272 7.34 -18.42 -4.76
N MET A 273 7.37 -18.97 -3.53
CA MET A 273 8.01 -20.27 -3.25
C MET A 273 7.33 -21.42 -4.01
N ALA A 274 5.98 -21.44 -4.01
CA ALA A 274 5.24 -22.43 -4.79
C ALA A 274 5.54 -22.33 -6.29
N LEU A 275 5.63 -21.10 -6.81
CA LEU A 275 5.98 -20.82 -8.19
C LEU A 275 7.42 -21.25 -8.52
N GLU A 276 8.38 -20.95 -7.65
CA GLU A 276 9.78 -21.37 -7.80
C GLU A 276 9.91 -22.89 -7.85
N ASN A 277 9.22 -23.60 -6.95
CA ASN A 277 9.21 -25.06 -6.93
C ASN A 277 8.61 -25.66 -8.21
N LYS A 278 7.52 -25.09 -8.72
CA LYS A 278 6.92 -25.49 -9.99
C LYS A 278 7.89 -25.32 -11.16
N VAL A 279 8.58 -24.18 -11.21
CA VAL A 279 9.57 -23.88 -12.27
C VAL A 279 10.77 -24.84 -12.18
N LYS A 280 11.25 -25.16 -10.98
CA LYS A 280 12.30 -26.18 -10.78
C LYS A 280 11.88 -27.54 -11.31
N GLN A 281 10.65 -27.98 -11.04
CA GLN A 281 10.12 -29.24 -11.57
C GLN A 281 10.09 -29.25 -13.11
N LEU A 282 9.53 -28.20 -13.73
CA LEU A 282 9.49 -28.06 -15.19
C LEU A 282 10.89 -28.05 -15.82
N PHE A 283 11.87 -27.45 -15.14
CA PHE A 283 13.25 -27.44 -15.57
C PHE A 283 13.84 -28.86 -15.55
N PHE A 284 13.71 -29.63 -14.47
CA PHE A 284 14.20 -30.97 -14.33
C PHE A 284 13.56 -31.94 -15.35
N GLU A 285 12.27 -31.83 -15.57
CA GLU A 285 11.58 -32.61 -16.62
C GLU A 285 12.18 -32.35 -18.00
N LYS A 286 12.37 -31.09 -18.37
CA LYS A 286 12.90 -30.70 -19.68
C LYS A 286 14.35 -31.13 -19.89
N VAL A 287 15.16 -31.15 -18.82
CA VAL A 287 16.58 -31.58 -18.90
C VAL A 287 16.68 -33.11 -18.97
N LYS A 288 15.74 -33.87 -18.39
CA LYS A 288 15.72 -35.35 -18.47
C LYS A 288 15.38 -35.89 -19.88
N PHE A 289 14.67 -35.09 -20.67
CA PHE A 289 14.22 -35.51 -22.03
C PHE A 289 15.08 -34.94 -23.17
N ASN A 290 16.18 -34.24 -22.88
CA ASN A 290 17.19 -33.81 -23.82
C ASN A 290 18.51 -34.52 -23.56
#